data_2cbc999184eed6c926351e354786c092
#
_entry.id   2cbc999184eed6c926351e354786c092
#
_cell.length_a   1.000
_cell.length_b   1.000
_cell.length_c   1.000
_cell.angle_alpha   90.00
_cell.angle_beta   90.00
_cell.angle_gamma   90.00
#
_symmetry.space_group_name_H-M   'P 1'
#
loop_
_entity.id
_entity.type
_entity.pdbx_description
1 polymer ?
#
loop_
_entity_poly.entity_id
_entity_poly.type
_entity_poly.pdbx_seq_one_letter_code
_entity_poly.pdbx_strand_id
1 'polypeptide(L)'
;AQRAQAQSQQIESTTLTPTQNPCTSCSANAAQLTQAAPPPGAPTQALPATPAPQTAFRLNDLRLNGAQALPAEALDAVTRPYIGRDVTLSDLEQLAGAITQLYRDRGYFLAQAVVPVQTVRDGVVEISVIEGRLGRVLVNVAPDAPISEARVRAFLARLTQGSAVDTPNYERAMLLLSDQPGIRVTSALQEGAQPGTTDLTVDVAAAPRWEFSVDADNHGTEESGRYRIGGTARWLSPFGIGDNIDLRLMGSDEGMVFGRASYEAPIGADGLRVGVGAAHVRYELGGDFAALDAHGTADILDASLNYPLIRSRRQNLFLRAGADMQDLSDHYDAIGFDSKKRVYGLGLGWAWELRDDWLGGGYW
;
A
#
# COMPACT_ATOMS: atom_id res chain seq x y z
N ALA A 1 -33.27 19.90 -24.21
CA ALA A 1 -32.58 20.60 -23.12
C ALA A 1 -32.27 19.66 -21.94
N GLN A 2 -33.25 18.92 -21.41
CA GLN A 2 -32.98 17.98 -20.28
C GLN A 2 -32.07 16.79 -20.64
N ARG A 3 -32.15 16.27 -21.88
CA ARG A 3 -31.26 15.19 -22.33
C ARG A 3 -29.82 15.67 -22.58
N ALA A 4 -29.62 16.88 -23.08
CA ALA A 4 -28.30 17.48 -23.25
C ALA A 4 -27.63 17.76 -21.89
N GLN A 5 -28.41 18.11 -20.86
CA GLN A 5 -27.91 18.25 -19.48
C GLN A 5 -27.51 16.91 -18.86
N ALA A 6 -28.23 15.81 -19.18
CA ALA A 6 -27.85 14.48 -18.74
C ALA A 6 -26.56 13.98 -19.37
N GLN A 7 -26.25 14.41 -20.60
CA GLN A 7 -25.02 14.04 -21.28
C GLN A 7 -23.79 14.79 -20.75
N SER A 8 -23.91 16.08 -20.44
CA SER A 8 -22.83 16.79 -19.75
C SER A 8 -22.55 16.16 -18.36
N GLN A 9 -23.57 15.75 -17.65
CA GLN A 9 -23.42 15.00 -16.38
C GLN A 9 -22.79 13.61 -16.57
N GLN A 10 -23.03 12.92 -17.68
CA GLN A 10 -22.38 11.65 -17.99
C GLN A 10 -20.88 11.80 -18.31
N ILE A 11 -20.50 12.90 -18.96
CA ILE A 11 -19.09 13.25 -19.16
C ILE A 11 -18.42 13.59 -17.83
N GLU A 12 -19.13 14.25 -16.91
CA GLU A 12 -18.66 14.55 -15.56
C GLU A 12 -18.44 13.29 -14.72
N SER A 13 -19.32 12.30 -14.80
CA SER A 13 -19.15 11.05 -14.03
C SER A 13 -18.02 10.17 -14.54
N THR A 14 -17.57 10.34 -15.79
CA THR A 14 -16.46 9.58 -16.37
C THR A 14 -15.09 10.22 -16.02
N THR A 15 -15.05 11.51 -15.69
CA THR A 15 -13.81 12.21 -15.33
C THR A 15 -13.40 12.04 -13.86
N LEU A 16 -14.33 11.68 -12.97
CA LEU A 16 -14.07 11.54 -11.53
C LEU A 16 -13.80 10.09 -11.08
N THR A 17 -13.80 9.12 -11.97
CA THR A 17 -13.38 7.76 -11.62
C THR A 17 -11.84 7.73 -11.66
N PRO A 18 -11.16 7.63 -10.51
CA PRO A 18 -9.73 7.29 -10.54
C PRO A 18 -9.65 5.93 -11.23
N THR A 19 -8.86 5.86 -12.27
CA THR A 19 -8.51 4.63 -12.95
C THR A 19 -8.10 3.62 -11.86
N GLN A 20 -8.98 2.71 -11.52
CA GLN A 20 -8.60 1.47 -10.86
C GLN A 20 -7.75 0.73 -11.90
N ASN A 21 -6.44 0.93 -11.83
CA ASN A 21 -5.54 -0.05 -12.36
C ASN A 21 -5.57 -1.22 -11.37
N PRO A 22 -6.20 -2.34 -11.70
CA PRO A 22 -5.78 -3.57 -11.08
C PRO A 22 -4.31 -3.73 -11.50
N CYS A 23 -3.41 -3.83 -10.53
CA CYS A 23 -2.04 -4.29 -10.74
C CYS A 23 -2.09 -5.67 -11.39
N THR A 24 -2.23 -5.72 -12.70
CA THR A 24 -2.18 -6.95 -13.51
C THR A 24 -0.75 -7.46 -13.69
N SER A 25 0.25 -6.80 -13.11
CA SER A 25 1.65 -7.20 -13.18
C SER A 25 2.25 -7.67 -11.84
N CYS A 26 1.43 -7.91 -10.80
CA CYS A 26 1.92 -8.52 -9.56
C CYS A 26 1.76 -10.05 -9.50
N SER A 27 1.54 -10.71 -10.62
CA SER A 27 1.60 -12.17 -10.68
C SER A 27 2.79 -12.61 -11.52
N ALA A 28 3.59 -13.46 -10.90
CA ALA A 28 4.68 -14.26 -11.44
C ALA A 28 6.09 -13.68 -11.27
N ASN A 29 6.60 -13.84 -10.04
CA ASN A 29 7.92 -14.44 -9.84
C ASN A 29 7.99 -15.05 -8.44
N ALA A 30 7.14 -16.05 -8.19
CA ALA A 30 7.48 -17.08 -7.24
C ALA A 30 8.60 -17.91 -7.91
N ALA A 31 9.85 -17.56 -7.64
CA ALA A 31 10.97 -18.41 -7.97
C ALA A 31 10.70 -19.79 -7.33
N GLN A 32 10.42 -20.76 -8.16
CA GLN A 32 10.43 -22.17 -7.78
C GLN A 32 11.85 -22.48 -7.31
N LEU A 33 12.03 -22.51 -6.00
CA LEU A 33 13.13 -23.26 -5.40
C LEU A 33 12.85 -24.72 -5.68
N THR A 34 13.44 -25.21 -6.76
CA THR A 34 13.55 -26.64 -7.05
C THR A 34 14.42 -27.24 -5.94
N GLN A 35 13.79 -27.79 -4.92
CA GLN A 35 14.47 -28.67 -3.99
C GLN A 35 14.91 -29.90 -4.81
N ALA A 36 16.21 -30.02 -4.98
CA ALA A 36 16.80 -31.25 -5.47
C ALA A 36 16.43 -32.39 -4.50
N ALA A 37 15.77 -33.40 -5.03
CA ALA A 37 15.47 -34.60 -4.28
C ALA A 37 16.79 -35.25 -3.80
N PRO A 38 16.89 -35.67 -2.52
CA PRO A 38 18.04 -36.46 -2.05
C PRO A 38 18.05 -37.80 -2.72
N PRO A 39 19.26 -38.40 -2.97
CA PRO A 39 19.38 -39.70 -3.60
C PRO A 39 18.76 -40.81 -2.73
N PRO A 40 18.18 -41.86 -3.33
CA PRO A 40 17.61 -42.97 -2.57
C PRO A 40 18.73 -43.87 -2.03
N GLY A 41 18.88 -43.89 -0.71
CA GLY A 41 19.87 -44.77 -0.10
C GLY A 41 19.93 -44.71 1.42
N ALA A 42 19.35 -45.69 2.03
CA ALA A 42 19.44 -46.22 3.38
C ALA A 42 18.23 -45.91 4.29
N PRO A 43 17.57 -46.94 4.83
CA PRO A 43 16.54 -46.77 5.85
C PRO A 43 17.23 -46.45 7.18
N THR A 44 17.34 -45.18 7.51
CA THR A 44 17.64 -44.77 8.89
C THR A 44 16.36 -45.00 9.70
N GLN A 45 16.28 -46.12 10.36
CA GLN A 45 15.34 -46.35 11.45
C GLN A 45 15.62 -45.29 12.51
N ALA A 46 14.83 -44.21 12.53
CA ALA A 46 14.75 -43.32 13.66
C ALA A 46 14.20 -44.18 14.83
N LEU A 47 15.06 -44.54 15.75
CA LEU A 47 14.65 -45.03 17.06
C LEU A 47 13.71 -43.96 17.65
N PRO A 48 12.53 -44.33 18.17
CA PRO A 48 11.72 -43.40 18.92
C PRO A 48 12.57 -42.91 20.10
N ALA A 49 12.93 -41.65 20.10
CA ALA A 49 13.58 -40.99 21.22
C ALA A 49 12.60 -41.08 22.40
N THR A 50 12.85 -42.00 23.33
CA THR A 50 12.17 -41.98 24.62
C THR A 50 12.42 -40.62 25.25
N PRO A 51 11.40 -39.83 25.59
CA PRO A 51 11.61 -38.54 26.22
C PRO A 51 12.35 -38.80 27.53
N ALA A 52 13.53 -38.17 27.68
CA ALA A 52 14.28 -38.26 28.94
C ALA A 52 13.36 -37.78 30.08
N PRO A 53 13.41 -38.40 31.27
CA PRO A 53 12.57 -37.98 32.40
C PRO A 53 12.83 -36.52 32.69
N GLN A 54 11.84 -35.67 32.40
CA GLN A 54 11.93 -34.26 32.66
C GLN A 54 11.78 -34.05 34.16
N THR A 55 12.81 -33.53 34.81
CA THR A 55 12.78 -33.21 36.22
C THR A 55 11.84 -32.02 36.44
N ALA A 56 10.72 -32.25 37.09
CA ALA A 56 9.80 -31.17 37.48
C ALA A 56 10.34 -30.47 38.73
N PHE A 57 10.17 -29.15 38.80
CA PHE A 57 10.47 -28.33 39.96
C PHE A 57 9.40 -27.27 40.16
N ARG A 58 9.25 -26.76 41.38
CA ARG A 58 8.26 -25.71 41.71
C ARG A 58 8.75 -24.37 41.20
N LEU A 59 7.96 -23.69 40.36
CA LEU A 59 8.23 -22.34 39.89
C LEU A 59 7.70 -21.32 40.91
N ASN A 60 8.58 -20.67 41.65
CA ASN A 60 8.22 -19.68 42.63
C ASN A 60 8.19 -18.26 42.10
N ASP A 61 9.08 -17.94 41.15
CA ASP A 61 9.19 -16.63 40.54
C ASP A 61 9.70 -16.73 39.10
N LEU A 62 9.29 -15.79 38.24
CA LEU A 62 9.67 -15.71 36.84
C LEU A 62 10.19 -14.31 36.52
N ARG A 63 11.40 -14.22 36.00
CA ARG A 63 12.01 -12.99 35.56
C ARG A 63 12.07 -12.91 34.05
N LEU A 64 11.49 -11.84 33.50
CA LEU A 64 11.52 -11.57 32.06
C LEU A 64 12.61 -10.52 31.78
N ASN A 65 13.68 -10.94 31.10
CA ASN A 65 14.74 -10.05 30.68
C ASN A 65 14.53 -9.56 29.26
N GLY A 66 14.65 -8.24 29.01
CA GLY A 66 14.56 -7.65 27.68
C GLY A 66 13.12 -7.32 27.22
N ALA A 67 12.10 -7.61 28.02
CA ALA A 67 10.70 -7.30 27.73
C ALA A 67 10.39 -5.83 28.06
N GLN A 68 10.39 -4.94 27.05
CA GLN A 68 10.19 -3.49 27.21
C GLN A 68 9.08 -2.93 26.30
N ALA A 69 8.77 -3.60 25.21
CA ALA A 69 7.82 -3.13 24.22
C ALA A 69 6.36 -3.40 24.61
N LEU A 70 6.10 -4.38 25.51
CA LEU A 70 4.77 -4.68 26.01
C LEU A 70 4.59 -4.22 27.46
N PRO A 71 3.37 -3.81 27.86
CA PRO A 71 3.08 -3.49 29.25
C PRO A 71 3.15 -4.75 30.12
N ALA A 72 3.60 -4.59 31.36
CA ALA A 72 3.80 -5.69 32.32
C ALA A 72 2.52 -6.50 32.53
N GLU A 73 1.36 -5.85 32.59
CA GLU A 73 0.06 -6.50 32.80
C GLU A 73 -0.28 -7.52 31.72
N ALA A 74 0.13 -7.26 30.45
CA ALA A 74 -0.09 -8.18 29.36
C ALA A 74 0.79 -9.44 29.46
N LEU A 75 2.03 -9.27 29.93
CA LEU A 75 2.97 -10.35 30.19
C LEU A 75 2.55 -11.17 31.41
N ASP A 76 2.11 -10.50 32.48
CA ASP A 76 1.61 -11.13 33.69
C ASP A 76 0.41 -12.05 33.40
N ALA A 77 -0.47 -11.65 32.50
CA ALA A 77 -1.64 -12.47 32.13
C ALA A 77 -1.24 -13.86 31.59
N VAL A 78 -0.10 -13.96 30.91
CA VAL A 78 0.42 -15.19 30.32
C VAL A 78 1.29 -15.97 31.32
N THR A 79 2.03 -15.27 32.18
CA THR A 79 3.01 -15.89 33.08
C THR A 79 2.40 -16.35 34.41
N ARG A 80 1.41 -15.62 34.95
CA ARG A 80 0.76 -15.89 36.23
C ARG A 80 0.23 -17.32 36.40
N PRO A 81 -0.36 -17.99 35.37
CA PRO A 81 -0.83 -19.36 35.50
C PRO A 81 0.25 -20.39 35.79
N TYR A 82 1.53 -20.07 35.57
CA TYR A 82 2.66 -20.98 35.76
C TYR A 82 3.32 -20.81 37.15
N ILE A 83 3.16 -19.65 37.80
CA ILE A 83 3.77 -19.36 39.09
C ILE A 83 3.05 -20.17 40.21
N GLY A 84 3.86 -20.78 41.10
CA GLY A 84 3.39 -21.62 42.20
C GLY A 84 3.05 -23.05 41.81
N ARG A 85 3.33 -23.47 40.56
CA ARG A 85 3.09 -24.86 40.08
C ARG A 85 4.43 -25.59 39.89
N ASP A 86 4.32 -26.91 39.83
CA ASP A 86 5.43 -27.76 39.38
C ASP A 86 5.48 -27.69 37.85
N VAL A 87 6.64 -27.33 37.33
CA VAL A 87 6.88 -27.13 35.89
C VAL A 87 8.08 -27.97 35.44
N THR A 88 8.04 -28.38 34.19
CA THR A 88 9.13 -29.02 33.47
C THR A 88 9.80 -28.02 32.51
N LEU A 89 10.94 -28.43 31.92
CA LEU A 89 11.56 -27.60 30.85
C LEU A 89 10.59 -27.42 29.67
N SER A 90 9.83 -28.46 29.31
CA SER A 90 8.81 -28.34 28.24
C SER A 90 7.72 -27.33 28.56
N ASP A 91 7.28 -27.21 29.81
CA ASP A 91 6.30 -26.20 30.22
C ASP A 91 6.89 -24.79 30.10
N LEU A 92 8.17 -24.61 30.42
CA LEU A 92 8.86 -23.31 30.25
C LEU A 92 9.06 -22.95 28.76
N GLU A 93 9.35 -23.92 27.91
CA GLU A 93 9.43 -23.71 26.44
C GLU A 93 8.06 -23.36 25.88
N GLN A 94 6.98 -23.98 26.36
CA GLN A 94 5.61 -23.62 25.98
C GLN A 94 5.27 -22.20 26.45
N LEU A 95 5.67 -21.82 27.66
CA LEU A 95 5.49 -20.45 28.17
C LEU A 95 6.26 -19.43 27.31
N ALA A 96 7.52 -19.72 26.96
CA ALA A 96 8.30 -18.87 26.07
C ALA A 96 7.64 -18.76 24.68
N GLY A 97 7.09 -19.87 24.15
CA GLY A 97 6.28 -19.87 22.94
C GLY A 97 5.04 -18.98 23.06
N ALA A 98 4.32 -19.04 24.18
CA ALA A 98 3.13 -18.22 24.43
C ALA A 98 3.49 -16.72 24.55
N ILE A 99 4.61 -16.39 25.20
CA ILE A 99 5.13 -15.01 25.22
C ILE A 99 5.49 -14.54 23.82
N THR A 100 6.19 -15.35 23.04
CA THR A 100 6.52 -15.04 21.63
C THR A 100 5.26 -14.77 20.82
N GLN A 101 4.23 -15.60 20.96
CA GLN A 101 2.95 -15.42 20.26
C GLN A 101 2.25 -14.14 20.69
N LEU A 102 2.26 -13.79 21.99
CA LEU A 102 1.72 -12.53 22.50
C LEU A 102 2.38 -11.31 21.83
N TYR A 103 3.69 -11.34 21.67
CA TYR A 103 4.43 -10.28 20.94
C TYR A 103 4.00 -10.19 19.50
N ARG A 104 3.89 -11.33 18.80
CA ARG A 104 3.47 -11.38 17.38
C ARG A 104 2.05 -10.88 17.19
N ASP A 105 1.14 -11.24 18.07
CA ASP A 105 -0.26 -10.78 18.05
C ASP A 105 -0.38 -9.26 18.25
N ARG A 106 0.63 -8.66 18.91
CA ARG A 106 0.76 -7.20 19.09
C ARG A 106 1.55 -6.51 18.00
N GLY A 107 1.96 -7.26 16.95
CA GLY A 107 2.66 -6.73 15.80
C GLY A 107 4.19 -6.77 15.88
N TYR A 108 4.79 -7.26 16.93
CA TYR A 108 6.26 -7.39 17.08
C TYR A 108 6.75 -8.70 16.47
N PHE A 109 6.77 -8.76 15.14
CA PHE A 109 7.00 -10.01 14.38
C PHE A 109 8.42 -10.56 14.49
N LEU A 110 9.40 -9.77 14.91
CA LEU A 110 10.79 -10.19 15.16
C LEU A 110 11.01 -10.67 16.58
N ALA A 111 10.04 -10.48 17.47
CA ALA A 111 10.20 -10.84 18.87
C ALA A 111 10.22 -12.36 19.08
N GLN A 112 11.11 -12.80 19.97
CA GLN A 112 11.26 -14.18 20.37
C GLN A 112 11.61 -14.26 21.86
N ALA A 113 10.90 -15.09 22.61
CA ALA A 113 11.24 -15.44 23.98
C ALA A 113 11.95 -16.81 23.98
N VAL A 114 13.00 -16.93 24.76
CA VAL A 114 13.79 -18.15 24.88
C VAL A 114 14.10 -18.43 26.34
N VAL A 115 14.21 -19.69 26.73
CA VAL A 115 14.70 -20.12 28.04
C VAL A 115 16.21 -20.30 27.92
N PRO A 116 17.04 -19.41 28.51
CA PRO A 116 18.47 -19.54 28.44
C PRO A 116 18.95 -20.74 29.30
N VAL A 117 20.14 -21.25 29.00
CA VAL A 117 20.80 -22.23 29.86
C VAL A 117 21.08 -21.59 31.20
N GLN A 118 20.48 -22.11 32.26
CA GLN A 118 20.56 -21.55 33.60
C GLN A 118 20.50 -22.61 34.68
N THR A 119 20.96 -22.30 35.87
CA THR A 119 20.79 -23.13 37.08
C THR A 119 19.61 -22.54 37.86
N VAL A 120 18.53 -23.32 37.96
CA VAL A 120 17.36 -22.93 38.76
C VAL A 120 17.73 -23.01 40.25
N ARG A 121 17.59 -21.88 40.96
CA ARG A 121 17.78 -21.79 42.39
C ARG A 121 16.50 -21.22 43.03
N ASP A 122 16.05 -21.84 44.11
CA ASP A 122 14.85 -21.40 44.83
C ASP A 122 13.57 -21.32 43.98
N GLY A 123 13.53 -22.08 42.89
CA GLY A 123 12.40 -22.04 41.94
C GLY A 123 12.26 -20.76 41.14
N VAL A 124 13.32 -19.96 41.04
CA VAL A 124 13.36 -18.74 40.18
C VAL A 124 13.90 -19.09 38.80
N VAL A 125 13.13 -18.74 37.76
CA VAL A 125 13.51 -18.96 36.34
C VAL A 125 13.58 -17.62 35.63
N GLU A 126 14.51 -17.53 34.71
CA GLU A 126 14.67 -16.41 33.81
C GLU A 126 14.27 -16.81 32.39
N ILE A 127 13.44 -15.99 31.71
CA ILE A 127 13.16 -16.06 30.29
C ILE A 127 13.69 -14.81 29.64
N SER A 128 14.51 -14.95 28.62
CA SER A 128 15.04 -13.85 27.83
C SER A 128 14.12 -13.55 26.66
N VAL A 129 13.67 -12.29 26.55
CA VAL A 129 12.85 -11.80 25.44
C VAL A 129 13.74 -10.94 24.52
N ILE A 130 13.92 -11.41 23.32
CA ILE A 130 14.62 -10.70 22.23
C ILE A 130 13.55 -10.00 21.40
N GLU A 131 13.41 -8.70 21.55
CA GLU A 131 12.33 -7.92 20.91
C GLU A 131 12.58 -7.60 19.44
N GLY A 132 13.80 -7.85 18.94
CA GLY A 132 14.16 -7.50 17.56
C GLY A 132 14.22 -5.98 17.37
N ARG A 133 15.09 -5.30 18.11
CA ARG A 133 15.23 -3.84 18.04
C ARG A 133 15.92 -3.41 16.76
N LEU A 134 15.46 -2.31 16.16
CA LEU A 134 16.07 -1.75 14.96
C LEU A 134 17.49 -1.29 15.25
N GLY A 135 18.45 -1.91 14.57
CA GLY A 135 19.86 -1.52 14.56
C GLY A 135 20.10 -0.38 13.58
N ARG A 136 20.88 -0.63 12.55
CA ARG A 136 21.15 0.35 11.48
C ARG A 136 20.11 0.27 10.38
N VAL A 137 19.82 1.43 9.78
CA VAL A 137 19.06 1.53 8.52
C VAL A 137 20.02 1.88 7.39
N LEU A 138 20.29 0.91 6.53
CA LEU A 138 21.14 1.04 5.36
C LEU A 138 20.25 1.34 4.15
N VAL A 139 20.50 2.44 3.47
CA VAL A 139 19.74 2.85 2.29
C VAL A 139 20.69 2.89 1.10
N ASN A 140 20.40 2.09 0.10
CA ASN A 140 21.13 2.03 -1.16
C ASN A 140 20.21 2.51 -2.28
N VAL A 141 20.53 3.64 -2.88
CA VAL A 141 19.77 4.20 -4.01
C VAL A 141 20.61 4.05 -5.27
N ALA A 142 20.06 3.37 -6.28
CA ALA A 142 20.71 3.24 -7.57
C ALA A 142 20.91 4.63 -8.22
N PRO A 143 22.03 4.89 -8.92
CA PRO A 143 22.33 6.22 -9.47
C PRO A 143 21.31 6.74 -10.47
N ASP A 144 20.58 5.85 -11.14
CA ASP A 144 19.52 6.13 -12.12
C ASP A 144 18.11 6.19 -11.53
N ALA A 145 17.96 5.88 -10.23
CA ALA A 145 16.66 5.94 -9.55
C ALA A 145 16.22 7.41 -9.37
N PRO A 146 14.99 7.78 -9.79
CA PRO A 146 14.51 9.16 -9.71
C PRO A 146 14.02 9.52 -8.31
N ILE A 147 14.84 9.30 -7.31
CA ILE A 147 14.58 9.66 -5.90
C ILE A 147 15.93 9.89 -5.18
N SER A 148 15.96 10.84 -4.28
CA SER A 148 17.16 11.06 -3.45
C SER A 148 17.16 10.16 -2.21
N GLU A 149 18.36 9.81 -1.72
CA GLU A 149 18.54 9.08 -0.46
C GLU A 149 17.86 9.80 0.73
N ALA A 150 17.99 11.13 0.79
CA ALA A 150 17.34 11.94 1.83
C ALA A 150 15.82 11.75 1.86
N ARG A 151 15.20 11.64 0.68
CA ARG A 151 13.78 11.42 0.57
C ARG A 151 13.38 9.99 0.98
N VAL A 152 14.16 8.99 0.60
CA VAL A 152 13.96 7.61 1.07
C VAL A 152 14.03 7.56 2.60
N ARG A 153 15.03 8.18 3.20
CA ARG A 153 15.20 8.26 4.67
C ARG A 153 14.02 8.97 5.34
N ALA A 154 13.40 9.96 4.69
CA ALA A 154 12.22 10.63 5.22
C ALA A 154 11.00 9.68 5.35
N PHE A 155 10.78 8.77 4.40
CA PHE A 155 9.73 7.73 4.51
C PHE A 155 10.01 6.74 5.63
N LEU A 156 11.30 6.46 5.90
CA LEU A 156 11.74 5.53 6.95
C LEU A 156 11.85 6.19 8.34
N ALA A 157 11.60 7.49 8.47
CA ALA A 157 11.83 8.25 9.71
C ALA A 157 11.01 7.76 10.92
N ARG A 158 9.89 7.08 10.69
CA ARG A 158 9.09 6.45 11.75
C ARG A 158 9.75 5.19 12.34
N LEU A 159 10.70 4.60 11.62
CA LEU A 159 11.48 3.45 12.07
C LEU A 159 12.66 3.96 12.88
N THR A 160 12.47 4.12 14.19
CA THR A 160 13.46 4.68 15.09
C THR A 160 14.48 3.64 15.51
N GLN A 161 15.77 3.95 15.38
CA GLN A 161 16.85 3.09 15.84
C GLN A 161 16.73 2.82 17.36
N GLY A 162 16.95 1.58 17.77
CA GLY A 162 16.83 1.13 19.16
C GLY A 162 15.40 0.77 19.60
N SER A 163 14.37 1.10 18.82
CA SER A 163 12.98 0.69 19.10
C SER A 163 12.72 -0.73 18.58
N ALA A 164 11.83 -1.47 19.23
CA ALA A 164 11.33 -2.74 18.70
C ALA A 164 10.62 -2.52 17.37
N VAL A 165 10.90 -3.37 16.38
CA VAL A 165 10.29 -3.25 15.06
C VAL A 165 8.88 -3.81 15.10
N ASP A 166 7.90 -2.94 14.85
CA ASP A 166 6.49 -3.33 14.76
C ASP A 166 5.98 -3.33 13.32
N THR A 167 5.04 -4.23 13.04
CA THR A 167 4.45 -4.44 11.71
C THR A 167 3.77 -3.17 11.17
N PRO A 168 2.93 -2.44 11.92
CA PRO A 168 2.24 -1.27 11.39
C PRO A 168 3.19 -0.19 10.88
N ASN A 169 4.20 0.19 11.65
CA ASN A 169 5.17 1.21 11.26
C ASN A 169 6.06 0.75 10.11
N TYR A 170 6.52 -0.51 10.17
CA TYR A 170 7.33 -1.09 9.11
C TYR A 170 6.57 -1.19 7.78
N GLU A 171 5.37 -1.78 7.78
CA GLU A 171 4.55 -1.90 6.57
C GLU A 171 4.19 -0.53 5.99
N ARG A 172 3.75 0.40 6.83
CA ARG A 172 3.42 1.76 6.36
C ARG A 172 4.61 2.43 5.69
N ALA A 173 5.78 2.40 6.31
CA ALA A 173 6.99 3.03 5.76
C ALA A 173 7.37 2.42 4.41
N MET A 174 7.41 1.09 4.33
CA MET A 174 7.79 0.36 3.11
C MET A 174 6.75 0.52 2.01
N LEU A 175 5.45 0.48 2.32
CA LEU A 175 4.40 0.64 1.33
C LEU A 175 4.34 2.06 0.78
N LEU A 176 4.42 3.10 1.63
CA LEU A 176 4.46 4.48 1.17
C LEU A 176 5.68 4.78 0.29
N LEU A 177 6.82 4.17 0.59
CA LEU A 177 8.00 4.27 -0.26
C LEU A 177 7.81 3.52 -1.58
N SER A 178 7.22 2.32 -1.56
CA SER A 178 6.93 1.53 -2.75
C SER A 178 5.85 2.14 -3.65
N ASP A 179 4.97 2.97 -3.08
CA ASP A 179 3.94 3.71 -3.81
C ASP A 179 4.53 4.88 -4.64
N GLN A 180 5.83 5.19 -4.47
CA GLN A 180 6.45 6.26 -5.25
C GLN A 180 6.66 5.83 -6.70
N PRO A 181 6.18 6.61 -7.69
CA PRO A 181 6.32 6.26 -9.09
C PRO A 181 7.77 6.30 -9.58
N GLY A 182 8.09 5.45 -10.54
CA GLY A 182 9.40 5.41 -11.20
C GLY A 182 10.50 4.72 -10.40
N ILE A 183 10.18 4.09 -9.27
CA ILE A 183 11.14 3.31 -8.48
C ILE A 183 10.62 1.90 -8.17
N ARG A 184 11.55 1.02 -7.84
CA ARG A 184 11.30 -0.31 -7.27
C ARG A 184 12.04 -0.41 -5.95
N VAL A 185 11.36 -0.85 -4.90
CA VAL A 185 11.90 -0.95 -3.54
C VAL A 185 11.96 -2.40 -3.13
N THR A 186 13.10 -2.82 -2.60
CA THR A 186 13.27 -4.10 -1.91
C THR A 186 13.83 -3.84 -0.51
N SER A 187 13.49 -4.68 0.45
CA SER A 187 14.01 -4.57 1.80
C SER A 187 14.37 -5.92 2.38
N ALA A 188 15.44 -5.93 3.18
CA ALA A 188 15.91 -7.11 3.91
C ALA A 188 16.17 -6.74 5.38
N LEU A 189 15.74 -7.63 6.26
CA LEU A 189 16.05 -7.58 7.69
C LEU A 189 17.11 -8.64 7.97
N GLN A 190 18.22 -8.23 8.60
CA GLN A 190 19.35 -9.08 8.90
C GLN A 190 19.75 -8.91 10.37
N GLU A 191 20.46 -9.88 10.93
CA GLU A 191 21.00 -9.77 12.29
C GLU A 191 21.91 -8.54 12.38
N GLY A 192 21.69 -7.71 13.39
CA GLY A 192 22.45 -6.50 13.62
C GLY A 192 23.78 -6.77 14.33
N ALA A 193 24.63 -5.74 14.44
CA ALA A 193 25.95 -5.83 15.06
C ALA A 193 25.89 -6.12 16.57
N GLN A 194 24.76 -5.81 17.23
CA GLN A 194 24.57 -6.08 18.65
C GLN A 194 23.53 -7.21 18.83
N PRO A 195 23.70 -8.10 19.81
CA PRO A 195 22.73 -9.13 20.11
C PRO A 195 21.33 -8.54 20.32
N GLY A 196 20.31 -9.16 19.72
CA GLY A 196 18.92 -8.71 19.82
C GLY A 196 18.57 -7.50 18.95
N THR A 197 19.51 -7.00 18.13
CA THR A 197 19.24 -5.97 17.13
C THR A 197 19.07 -6.57 15.74
N THR A 198 18.31 -5.86 14.87
CA THR A 198 18.09 -6.22 13.47
C THR A 198 18.39 -5.02 12.59
N ASP A 199 19.32 -5.15 11.65
CA ASP A 199 19.63 -4.13 10.66
C ASP A 199 18.64 -4.22 9.49
N LEU A 200 18.13 -3.08 9.06
CA LEU A 200 17.25 -2.95 7.88
C LEU A 200 18.07 -2.42 6.70
N THR A 201 18.12 -3.19 5.62
CA THR A 201 18.65 -2.74 4.33
C THR A 201 17.48 -2.43 3.40
N VAL A 202 17.50 -1.26 2.79
CA VAL A 202 16.51 -0.82 1.79
C VAL A 202 17.24 -0.48 0.51
N ASP A 203 16.94 -1.24 -0.55
CA ASP A 203 17.52 -1.06 -1.88
C ASP A 203 16.45 -0.45 -2.79
N VAL A 204 16.79 0.67 -3.43
CA VAL A 204 15.91 1.41 -4.35
C VAL A 204 16.54 1.42 -5.73
N ALA A 205 15.86 0.83 -6.69
CA ALA A 205 16.26 0.79 -8.09
C ALA A 205 15.30 1.62 -8.95
N ALA A 206 15.76 2.04 -10.13
CA ALA A 206 14.90 2.66 -11.12
C ALA A 206 13.86 1.66 -11.64
N ALA A 207 12.66 2.17 -11.92
CA ALA A 207 11.60 1.48 -12.66
C ALA A 207 11.29 2.26 -13.95
N PRO A 208 10.51 1.70 -14.89
CA PRO A 208 10.11 2.44 -16.09
C PRO A 208 9.50 3.79 -15.73
N ARG A 209 9.95 4.84 -16.43
CA ARG A 209 9.50 6.21 -16.19
C ARG A 209 8.36 6.65 -17.10
N TRP A 210 8.00 5.81 -18.06
CA TRP A 210 6.94 6.07 -19.03
C TRP A 210 5.99 4.88 -19.08
N GLU A 211 4.72 5.18 -19.05
CA GLU A 211 3.65 4.23 -19.28
C GLU A 211 2.77 4.78 -20.40
N PHE A 212 2.42 3.93 -21.36
CA PHE A 212 1.53 4.27 -22.46
C PHE A 212 0.42 3.24 -22.54
N SER A 213 -0.80 3.72 -22.79
CA SER A 213 -1.94 2.86 -23.11
C SER A 213 -2.73 3.45 -24.26
N VAL A 214 -3.32 2.58 -25.07
CA VAL A 214 -4.29 2.92 -26.10
C VAL A 214 -5.55 2.09 -25.83
N ASP A 215 -6.69 2.74 -25.86
CA ASP A 215 -7.99 2.12 -25.67
C ASP A 215 -8.92 2.48 -26.83
N ALA A 216 -9.80 1.55 -27.19
CA ALA A 216 -10.88 1.79 -28.14
C ALA A 216 -12.13 1.09 -27.63
N ASP A 217 -13.26 1.78 -27.67
CA ASP A 217 -14.54 1.27 -27.20
C ASP A 217 -15.72 1.78 -28.03
N ASN A 218 -16.89 1.22 -27.78
CA ASN A 218 -18.17 1.61 -28.36
C ASN A 218 -19.17 2.11 -27.30
N HIS A 219 -18.68 2.67 -26.19
CA HIS A 219 -19.48 3.14 -25.06
C HIS A 219 -19.95 4.60 -25.22
N GLY A 220 -19.62 5.25 -26.32
CA GLY A 220 -20.15 6.57 -26.64
C GLY A 220 -21.64 6.54 -26.96
N THR A 221 -22.25 7.71 -27.07
CA THR A 221 -23.65 7.87 -27.47
C THR A 221 -23.77 8.05 -28.98
N GLU A 222 -24.96 7.83 -29.54
CA GLU A 222 -25.20 8.02 -30.98
C GLU A 222 -25.00 9.48 -31.40
N GLU A 223 -25.25 10.41 -30.47
CA GLU A 223 -25.19 11.86 -30.75
C GLU A 223 -23.77 12.43 -30.70
N SER A 224 -22.89 11.89 -29.84
CA SER A 224 -21.53 12.39 -29.64
C SER A 224 -20.44 11.46 -30.19
N GLY A 225 -20.86 10.38 -30.86
CA GLY A 225 -20.02 9.34 -31.41
C GLY A 225 -20.00 8.10 -30.56
N ARG A 226 -20.39 6.98 -31.15
CA ARG A 226 -20.47 5.67 -30.50
C ARG A 226 -19.09 5.04 -30.34
N TYR A 227 -18.25 5.13 -31.37
CA TYR A 227 -16.92 4.55 -31.36
C TYR A 227 -15.90 5.60 -30.88
N ARG A 228 -15.13 5.24 -29.89
CA ARG A 228 -14.11 6.12 -29.31
C ARG A 228 -12.76 5.46 -29.37
N ILE A 229 -11.72 6.26 -29.62
CA ILE A 229 -10.34 5.85 -29.48
C ILE A 229 -9.61 6.81 -28.57
N GLY A 230 -8.83 6.29 -27.63
CA GLY A 230 -8.08 7.09 -26.66
C GLY A 230 -6.66 6.63 -26.50
N GLY A 231 -5.83 7.53 -25.99
CA GLY A 231 -4.45 7.24 -25.61
C GLY A 231 -4.10 7.97 -24.33
N THR A 232 -3.33 7.29 -23.46
CA THR A 232 -2.80 7.86 -22.23
C THR A 232 -1.28 7.73 -22.23
N ALA A 233 -0.58 8.81 -21.85
CA ALA A 233 0.85 8.81 -21.58
C ALA A 233 1.06 9.29 -20.16
N ARG A 234 1.80 8.53 -19.36
CA ARG A 234 2.16 8.89 -17.99
C ARG A 234 3.67 8.99 -17.87
N TRP A 235 4.14 10.12 -17.32
CA TRP A 235 5.54 10.33 -17.00
C TRP A 235 5.74 10.26 -15.49
N LEU A 236 6.44 9.21 -15.05
CA LEU A 236 6.65 8.88 -13.65
C LEU A 236 7.91 9.54 -13.12
N SER A 237 7.76 10.24 -12.00
CA SER A 237 8.83 10.95 -11.28
C SER A 237 9.65 11.91 -12.17
N PRO A 238 9.01 12.81 -12.97
CA PRO A 238 9.73 13.74 -13.84
C PRO A 238 10.75 14.59 -13.08
N PHE A 239 10.41 15.05 -11.87
CA PHE A 239 11.26 15.90 -11.04
C PHE A 239 12.02 15.17 -9.93
N GLY A 240 11.93 13.82 -9.88
CA GLY A 240 12.67 13.01 -8.91
C GLY A 240 12.14 13.10 -7.48
N ILE A 241 10.89 13.49 -7.30
CA ILE A 241 10.24 13.64 -6.00
C ILE A 241 9.08 12.65 -5.78
N GLY A 242 8.91 11.67 -6.67
CA GLY A 242 7.78 10.74 -6.63
C GLY A 242 6.48 11.35 -7.17
N ASP A 243 6.60 12.28 -8.09
CA ASP A 243 5.53 12.97 -8.80
C ASP A 243 5.18 12.25 -10.11
N ASN A 244 4.07 12.65 -10.74
CA ASN A 244 3.70 12.15 -12.06
C ASN A 244 2.97 13.21 -12.88
N ILE A 245 3.14 13.13 -14.20
CA ILE A 245 2.37 13.84 -15.19
C ILE A 245 1.58 12.83 -15.99
N ASP A 246 0.26 13.03 -16.09
CA ASP A 246 -0.62 12.21 -16.91
C ASP A 246 -1.19 13.08 -18.06
N LEU A 247 -1.13 12.53 -19.27
CA LEU A 247 -1.73 13.11 -20.47
C LEU A 247 -2.71 12.10 -21.06
N ARG A 248 -3.96 12.52 -21.33
CA ARG A 248 -4.97 11.71 -22.00
C ARG A 248 -5.56 12.46 -23.18
N LEU A 249 -5.68 11.79 -24.30
CA LEU A 249 -6.38 12.26 -25.48
C LEU A 249 -7.40 11.22 -25.89
N MET A 250 -8.59 11.65 -26.34
CA MET A 250 -9.62 10.74 -26.84
C MET A 250 -10.43 11.48 -27.92
N GLY A 251 -10.85 10.75 -28.93
CA GLY A 251 -11.74 11.21 -29.98
C GLY A 251 -12.83 10.20 -30.30
N SER A 252 -13.95 10.66 -30.84
CA SER A 252 -15.04 9.83 -31.31
C SER A 252 -15.28 9.97 -32.82
N ASP A 253 -16.05 9.06 -33.39
CA ASP A 253 -16.45 9.06 -34.80
C ASP A 253 -17.41 10.22 -35.18
N GLU A 254 -18.11 10.84 -34.23
CA GLU A 254 -19.00 12.01 -34.44
C GLU A 254 -18.36 13.34 -34.00
N GLY A 255 -17.01 13.42 -33.99
CA GLY A 255 -16.29 14.68 -33.82
C GLY A 255 -16.06 15.15 -32.39
N MET A 256 -16.34 14.34 -31.36
CA MET A 256 -15.92 14.66 -30.00
C MET A 256 -14.42 14.53 -29.86
N VAL A 257 -13.78 15.54 -29.24
CA VAL A 257 -12.36 15.52 -28.86
C VAL A 257 -12.24 15.89 -27.40
N PHE A 258 -11.51 15.04 -26.64
CA PHE A 258 -11.19 15.25 -25.24
C PHE A 258 -9.68 15.24 -25.07
N GLY A 259 -9.17 16.23 -24.33
CA GLY A 259 -7.78 16.30 -23.91
C GLY A 259 -7.69 16.64 -22.42
N ARG A 260 -6.83 15.93 -21.68
CA ARG A 260 -6.55 16.20 -20.26
C ARG A 260 -5.06 16.15 -19.99
N ALA A 261 -4.57 17.09 -19.18
CA ALA A 261 -3.25 17.07 -18.57
C ALA A 261 -3.41 17.20 -17.05
N SER A 262 -2.68 16.39 -16.28
CA SER A 262 -2.65 16.50 -14.82
C SER A 262 -1.25 16.29 -14.28
N TYR A 263 -0.99 16.91 -13.13
CA TYR A 263 0.24 16.76 -12.36
C TYR A 263 -0.12 16.41 -10.93
N GLU A 264 0.54 15.41 -10.38
CA GLU A 264 0.38 15.02 -8.99
C GLU A 264 1.75 14.88 -8.33
N ALA A 265 1.88 15.40 -7.10
CA ALA A 265 3.10 15.33 -6.33
C ALA A 265 2.83 14.95 -4.86
N PRO A 266 3.75 14.20 -4.22
CA PRO A 266 3.68 13.91 -2.80
C PRO A 266 4.16 15.12 -1.97
N ILE A 267 3.43 15.40 -0.88
CA ILE A 267 3.77 16.41 0.11
C ILE A 267 4.29 15.71 1.36
N GLY A 268 5.55 15.97 1.70
CA GLY A 268 6.18 15.26 2.83
C GLY A 268 6.42 13.78 2.55
N ALA A 269 6.48 12.97 3.61
CA ALA A 269 6.74 11.53 3.55
C ALA A 269 5.63 10.68 4.21
N ASP A 270 4.52 11.30 4.61
CA ASP A 270 3.40 10.62 5.27
C ASP A 270 2.35 10.08 4.28
N GLY A 271 2.60 10.24 2.97
CA GLY A 271 1.76 9.73 1.90
C GLY A 271 0.70 10.72 1.37
N LEU A 272 0.67 11.98 1.86
CA LEU A 272 -0.19 13.00 1.27
C LEU A 272 0.24 13.28 -0.17
N ARG A 273 -0.71 13.23 -1.10
CA ARG A 273 -0.51 13.60 -2.51
C ARG A 273 -1.47 14.71 -2.88
N VAL A 274 -0.97 15.66 -3.66
CA VAL A 274 -1.72 16.80 -4.17
C VAL A 274 -1.67 16.75 -5.68
N GLY A 275 -2.82 16.90 -6.32
CA GLY A 275 -2.96 16.90 -7.76
C GLY A 275 -3.62 18.20 -8.27
N VAL A 276 -3.26 18.59 -9.48
CA VAL A 276 -3.94 19.60 -10.27
C VAL A 276 -4.13 19.08 -11.68
N GLY A 277 -5.24 19.44 -12.32
CA GLY A 277 -5.55 18.99 -13.66
C GLY A 277 -6.27 20.05 -14.47
N ALA A 278 -6.12 19.95 -15.80
CA ALA A 278 -6.90 20.72 -16.75
C ALA A 278 -7.38 19.80 -17.85
N ALA A 279 -8.65 19.92 -18.26
CA ALA A 279 -9.20 19.19 -19.37
C ALA A 279 -9.99 20.15 -20.30
N HIS A 280 -9.97 19.82 -21.59
CA HIS A 280 -10.74 20.48 -22.62
C HIS A 280 -11.53 19.42 -23.40
N VAL A 281 -12.81 19.66 -23.56
CA VAL A 281 -13.73 18.85 -24.37
C VAL A 281 -14.31 19.74 -25.47
N ARG A 282 -14.27 19.26 -26.69
CA ARG A 282 -15.07 19.80 -27.79
C ARG A 282 -15.98 18.68 -28.30
N TYR A 283 -17.22 19.01 -28.58
CA TYR A 283 -18.17 18.05 -29.14
C TYR A 283 -19.10 18.73 -30.16
N GLU A 284 -19.57 17.95 -31.09
CA GLU A 284 -20.62 18.24 -32.04
C GLU A 284 -21.71 17.17 -31.84
N LEU A 285 -22.98 17.55 -31.87
CA LEU A 285 -24.06 16.60 -31.65
C LEU A 285 -24.70 16.21 -33.00
N GLY A 286 -24.55 14.94 -33.34
CA GLY A 286 -25.18 14.31 -34.48
C GLY A 286 -26.55 13.68 -34.15
N GLY A 287 -26.94 12.67 -34.91
CA GLY A 287 -28.16 11.89 -34.68
C GLY A 287 -29.42 12.75 -34.63
N ASP A 288 -30.25 12.57 -33.62
CA ASP A 288 -31.51 13.31 -33.39
C ASP A 288 -31.29 14.83 -33.21
N PHE A 289 -30.12 15.29 -32.90
CA PHE A 289 -29.76 16.68 -32.67
C PHE A 289 -29.08 17.35 -33.89
N ALA A 290 -28.82 16.64 -34.96
CA ALA A 290 -28.15 17.17 -36.15
C ALA A 290 -28.91 18.38 -36.75
N ALA A 291 -30.24 18.39 -36.68
CA ALA A 291 -31.06 19.48 -37.15
C ALA A 291 -30.90 20.81 -36.34
N LEU A 292 -30.34 20.72 -35.15
CA LEU A 292 -30.09 21.90 -34.29
C LEU A 292 -28.71 22.54 -34.53
N ASP A 293 -27.83 21.85 -35.28
CA ASP A 293 -26.42 22.23 -35.46
C ASP A 293 -25.78 22.58 -34.10
N ALA A 294 -25.91 21.63 -33.17
CA ALA A 294 -25.56 21.84 -31.77
C ALA A 294 -24.11 21.39 -31.51
N HIS A 295 -23.32 22.29 -31.01
CA HIS A 295 -21.94 22.01 -30.66
C HIS A 295 -21.53 22.76 -29.39
N GLY A 296 -20.43 22.35 -28.75
CA GLY A 296 -20.01 22.99 -27.52
C GLY A 296 -18.59 22.67 -27.09
N THR A 297 -18.18 23.38 -26.05
CA THR A 297 -16.90 23.16 -25.37
C THR A 297 -17.07 23.12 -23.86
N ALA A 298 -16.22 22.35 -23.19
CA ALA A 298 -16.11 22.36 -21.75
C ALA A 298 -14.63 22.48 -21.35
N ASP A 299 -14.31 23.49 -20.58
CA ASP A 299 -13.00 23.70 -19.96
C ASP A 299 -13.11 23.36 -18.47
N ILE A 300 -12.28 22.43 -17.99
CA ILE A 300 -12.33 21.91 -16.63
C ILE A 300 -10.97 22.15 -15.98
N LEU A 301 -10.98 22.76 -14.81
CA LEU A 301 -9.81 22.85 -13.91
C LEU A 301 -10.14 22.13 -12.62
N ASP A 302 -9.23 21.27 -12.15
CA ASP A 302 -9.42 20.55 -10.90
C ASP A 302 -8.18 20.55 -10.02
N ALA A 303 -8.43 20.42 -8.72
CA ALA A 303 -7.41 20.15 -7.70
C ALA A 303 -7.87 19.00 -6.81
N SER A 304 -6.92 18.17 -6.38
CA SER A 304 -7.21 16.99 -5.57
C SER A 304 -6.20 16.81 -4.45
N LEU A 305 -6.69 16.17 -3.37
CA LEU A 305 -5.89 15.71 -2.24
C LEU A 305 -6.21 14.25 -2.01
N ASN A 306 -5.18 13.45 -1.79
CA ASN A 306 -5.32 12.04 -1.42
C ASN A 306 -4.38 11.73 -0.24
N TYR A 307 -4.93 11.23 0.86
CA TYR A 307 -4.17 10.93 2.08
C TYR A 307 -4.47 9.52 2.60
N PRO A 308 -3.47 8.62 2.67
CA PRO A 308 -3.63 7.30 3.24
C PRO A 308 -3.64 7.38 4.79
N LEU A 309 -4.83 7.38 5.40
CA LEU A 309 -4.98 7.27 6.85
C LEU A 309 -4.43 5.94 7.36
N ILE A 310 -4.81 4.84 6.69
CA ILE A 310 -4.31 3.50 6.96
C ILE A 310 -3.66 3.01 5.68
N ARG A 311 -2.43 2.51 5.80
CA ARG A 311 -1.69 1.90 4.70
C ARG A 311 -0.98 0.66 5.22
N SER A 312 -1.55 -0.51 4.96
CA SER A 312 -1.01 -1.82 5.34
C SER A 312 -1.32 -2.84 4.25
N ARG A 313 -0.77 -4.05 4.36
CA ARG A 313 -1.04 -5.13 3.40
C ARG A 313 -2.47 -5.65 3.46
N ARG A 314 -3.11 -5.57 4.65
CA ARG A 314 -4.46 -6.08 4.88
C ARG A 314 -5.54 -5.03 4.74
N GLN A 315 -5.22 -3.78 5.08
CA GLN A 315 -6.22 -2.71 5.15
C GLN A 315 -5.64 -1.40 4.65
N ASN A 316 -6.38 -0.73 3.77
CA ASN A 316 -6.07 0.61 3.31
C ASN A 316 -7.29 1.50 3.51
N LEU A 317 -7.07 2.70 4.01
CA LEU A 317 -8.10 3.74 4.12
C LEU A 317 -7.53 5.05 3.60
N PHE A 318 -8.12 5.54 2.52
CA PHE A 318 -7.74 6.81 1.90
C PHE A 318 -8.81 7.86 2.15
N LEU A 319 -8.39 9.05 2.54
CA LEU A 319 -9.23 10.26 2.47
C LEU A 319 -8.93 10.98 1.18
N ARG A 320 -9.99 11.44 0.52
CA ARG A 320 -9.92 12.19 -0.74
C ARG A 320 -10.70 13.48 -0.61
N ALA A 321 -10.13 14.57 -1.11
CA ALA A 321 -10.82 15.83 -1.29
C ALA A 321 -10.54 16.34 -2.69
N GLY A 322 -11.51 17.00 -3.29
CA GLY A 322 -11.36 17.58 -4.62
C GLY A 322 -12.18 18.84 -4.77
N ALA A 323 -11.72 19.72 -5.62
CA ALA A 323 -12.44 20.90 -6.07
C ALA A 323 -12.26 21.02 -7.58
N ASP A 324 -13.31 21.38 -8.28
CA ASP A 324 -13.30 21.62 -9.71
C ASP A 324 -14.08 22.87 -10.11
N MET A 325 -13.69 23.43 -11.22
CA MET A 325 -14.38 24.52 -11.92
C MET A 325 -14.55 24.11 -13.37
N GLN A 326 -15.75 24.25 -13.87
CA GLN A 326 -16.11 23.89 -15.24
C GLN A 326 -16.76 25.10 -15.93
N ASP A 327 -16.20 25.49 -17.07
CA ASP A 327 -16.76 26.50 -17.98
C ASP A 327 -17.34 25.75 -19.20
N LEU A 328 -18.67 25.80 -19.34
CA LEU A 328 -19.43 25.14 -20.38
C LEU A 328 -19.99 26.19 -21.35
N SER A 329 -19.81 25.95 -22.66
CA SER A 329 -20.34 26.81 -23.72
C SER A 329 -21.03 25.92 -24.77
N ASP A 330 -22.35 26.07 -24.90
CA ASP A 330 -23.19 25.36 -25.86
C ASP A 330 -23.73 26.33 -26.90
N HIS A 331 -23.69 25.94 -28.16
CA HIS A 331 -24.18 26.70 -29.32
C HIS A 331 -25.21 25.86 -30.07
N TYR A 332 -26.31 26.50 -30.49
CA TYR A 332 -27.40 25.91 -31.26
C TYR A 332 -27.66 26.80 -32.47
N ASP A 333 -26.87 26.59 -33.55
CA ASP A 333 -26.82 27.51 -34.69
C ASP A 333 -28.15 27.59 -35.46
N ALA A 334 -28.89 26.47 -35.54
CA ALA A 334 -30.17 26.44 -36.22
C ALA A 334 -31.23 27.37 -35.61
N ILE A 335 -31.11 27.73 -34.35
CA ILE A 335 -32.06 28.60 -33.64
C ILE A 335 -31.39 29.88 -33.09
N GLY A 336 -30.10 30.07 -33.34
CA GLY A 336 -29.34 31.24 -32.88
C GLY A 336 -29.31 31.36 -31.35
N PHE A 337 -29.17 30.24 -30.62
CA PHE A 337 -29.19 30.25 -29.17
C PHE A 337 -27.83 29.80 -28.60
N ASP A 338 -27.28 30.61 -27.70
CA ASP A 338 -26.06 30.35 -26.99
C ASP A 338 -26.32 30.16 -25.49
N SER A 339 -25.66 29.21 -24.84
CA SER A 339 -25.72 28.99 -23.40
C SER A 339 -24.31 28.90 -22.82
N LYS A 340 -24.02 29.72 -21.81
CA LYS A 340 -22.77 29.67 -21.06
C LYS A 340 -23.07 29.40 -19.59
N LYS A 341 -22.35 28.45 -19.01
CA LYS A 341 -22.52 28.04 -17.60
C LYS A 341 -21.16 27.87 -16.97
N ARG A 342 -21.07 28.29 -15.71
CA ARG A 342 -19.94 27.96 -14.86
C ARG A 342 -20.42 27.13 -13.67
N VAL A 343 -19.77 26.00 -13.44
CA VAL A 343 -20.07 25.08 -12.35
C VAL A 343 -18.87 24.97 -11.45
N TYR A 344 -19.09 24.90 -10.15
CA TYR A 344 -18.06 24.62 -9.15
C TYR A 344 -18.44 23.35 -8.40
N GLY A 345 -17.51 22.45 -8.30
CA GLY A 345 -17.63 21.19 -7.57
C GLY A 345 -16.75 21.17 -6.33
N LEU A 346 -17.26 20.61 -5.25
CA LEU A 346 -16.47 20.23 -4.08
C LEU A 346 -16.82 18.82 -3.71
N GLY A 347 -15.81 17.96 -3.57
CA GLY A 347 -15.96 16.56 -3.23
C GLY A 347 -15.14 16.19 -2.00
N LEU A 348 -15.76 15.46 -1.08
CA LEU A 348 -15.08 14.77 0.00
C LEU A 348 -15.47 13.31 -0.07
N GLY A 349 -14.49 12.43 0.07
CA GLY A 349 -14.72 11.01 -0.02
C GLY A 349 -13.69 10.21 0.76
N TRP A 350 -13.99 8.95 0.90
CA TRP A 350 -13.05 7.97 1.44
C TRP A 350 -13.14 6.69 0.62
N ALA A 351 -12.03 5.96 0.56
CA ALA A 351 -11.97 4.64 -0.03
C ALA A 351 -11.36 3.69 1.00
N TRP A 352 -12.06 2.60 1.25
CA TRP A 352 -11.62 1.58 2.18
C TRP A 352 -11.46 0.25 1.46
N GLU A 353 -10.29 -0.35 1.60
CA GLU A 353 -9.96 -1.65 1.04
C GLU A 353 -9.59 -2.58 2.18
N LEU A 354 -10.20 -3.75 2.22
CA LEU A 354 -9.94 -4.79 3.22
C LEU A 354 -9.66 -6.12 2.53
N ARG A 355 -8.58 -6.78 2.95
CA ARG A 355 -8.30 -8.19 2.63
C ARG A 355 -8.52 -9.02 3.87
N ASP A 356 -9.42 -9.96 3.82
CA ASP A 356 -9.68 -10.90 4.89
C ASP A 356 -9.34 -12.34 4.46
N ASP A 357 -9.33 -13.25 5.43
CA ASP A 357 -9.10 -14.67 5.22
C ASP A 357 -10.44 -15.47 5.30
N TRP A 358 -11.59 -14.78 5.29
CA TRP A 358 -12.89 -15.40 5.41
C TRP A 358 -13.29 -16.10 4.12
N LEU A 359 -13.85 -17.31 4.23
CA LEU A 359 -14.26 -18.17 3.11
C LEU A 359 -13.17 -18.43 2.05
N GLY A 360 -11.89 -18.42 2.47
CA GLY A 360 -10.77 -18.67 1.56
C GLY A 360 -10.11 -17.38 1.05
N GLY A 361 -10.47 -16.25 1.60
CA GLY A 361 -9.91 -14.94 1.31
C GLY A 361 -10.83 -14.08 0.44
N GLY A 362 -11.07 -12.84 0.88
CA GLY A 362 -11.86 -11.83 0.20
C GLY A 362 -11.08 -10.52 0.00
N TYR A 363 -11.47 -9.75 -1.01
CA TYR A 363 -11.04 -8.38 -1.25
C TYR A 363 -12.29 -7.50 -1.36
N TRP A 364 -12.39 -6.50 -0.47
CA TRP A 364 -13.54 -5.60 -0.36
C TRP A 364 -13.11 -4.16 -0.56
#